data_be06c3961b95272411490a3c5590a44a
#
_entry.id   be06c3961b95272411490a3c5590a44a
#
_cell.length_a   1.000
_cell.length_b   1.000
_cell.length_c   1.000
_cell.angle_alpha   90.00
_cell.angle_beta   90.00
_cell.angle_gamma   90.00
#
_symmetry.space_group_name_H-M   'P 1'
#
loop_
_entity.id
_entity.type
_entity.pdbx_description
1 polymer ?
#
loop_
_entity_poly.entity_id
_entity_poly.type
_entity_poly.pdbx_seq_one_letter_code
_entity_poly.pdbx_strand_id
1 'polypeptide(L)'
;MKNFNELKKKLLQDKTAKKTYDDLAPQYALIEMIIRKRLKAGLSQETLANKIGTKQSTIARFESGKTNPTLSFLTNITSALNRKLTISVR
;
A
#
# COMPACT_ATOMS: atom_id res chain seq x y z
N MET A 1 -11.46 -7.62 -7.61
CA MET A 1 -10.17 -7.54 -6.89
C MET A 1 -10.42 -7.64 -5.40
N LYS A 2 -9.68 -8.49 -4.74
CA LYS A 2 -9.73 -8.53 -3.28
C LYS A 2 -9.13 -7.22 -2.76
N ASN A 3 -9.88 -6.54 -1.92
CA ASN A 3 -9.38 -5.31 -1.31
C ASN A 3 -8.55 -5.64 -0.07
N PHE A 4 -7.89 -4.62 0.46
CA PHE A 4 -7.04 -4.77 1.63
C PHE A 4 -7.82 -5.28 2.85
N ASN A 5 -9.07 -4.84 3.00
CA ASN A 5 -9.89 -5.22 4.15
C ASN A 5 -10.21 -6.71 4.13
N GLU A 6 -10.46 -7.28 2.95
CA GLU A 6 -10.70 -8.71 2.82
C GLU A 6 -9.45 -9.52 3.18
N LEU A 7 -8.29 -9.08 2.73
CA LEU A 7 -7.02 -9.72 3.07
C LEU A 7 -6.79 -9.68 4.58
N LYS A 8 -6.99 -8.53 5.19
CA LYS A 8 -6.82 -8.34 6.62
C LYS A 8 -7.75 -9.27 7.41
N LYS A 9 -9.01 -9.33 7.02
CA LYS A 9 -10.00 -10.19 7.69
C LYS A 9 -9.62 -11.66 7.58
N LYS A 10 -9.18 -12.08 6.40
CA LYS A 10 -8.76 -13.46 6.18
C LYS A 10 -7.56 -13.83 7.04
N LEU A 11 -6.58 -12.95 7.13
CA LEU A 11 -5.38 -13.18 7.94
C LEU A 11 -5.73 -13.30 9.42
N LEU A 12 -6.69 -12.53 9.91
CA LEU A 12 -7.05 -12.52 11.32
C LEU A 12 -7.88 -13.73 11.74
N GLN A 13 -8.37 -14.52 10.79
CA GLN A 13 -9.14 -15.73 11.09
C GLN A 13 -8.26 -16.93 11.47
N ASP A 14 -6.99 -16.89 11.13
CA ASP A 14 -6.04 -17.96 11.41
C ASP A 14 -5.07 -17.50 12.49
N LYS A 15 -4.85 -18.33 13.52
CA LYS A 15 -3.97 -17.95 14.63
C LYS A 15 -2.53 -17.70 14.17
N THR A 16 -2.02 -18.53 13.27
CA THR A 16 -0.68 -18.35 12.73
C THR A 16 -0.63 -17.11 11.84
N ALA A 17 -1.65 -16.94 11.01
CA ALA A 17 -1.75 -15.75 10.15
C ALA A 17 -1.93 -14.49 10.96
N LYS A 18 -2.65 -14.55 12.09
CA LYS A 18 -2.81 -13.39 12.97
C LYS A 18 -1.47 -12.93 13.52
N LYS A 19 -0.65 -13.86 13.97
CA LYS A 19 0.70 -13.52 14.45
C LYS A 19 1.51 -12.86 13.35
N THR A 20 1.46 -13.42 12.14
CA THR A 20 2.15 -12.85 11.00
C THR A 20 1.62 -11.46 10.69
N TYR A 21 0.29 -11.26 10.76
CA TYR A 21 -0.30 -9.96 10.57
C TYR A 21 0.19 -8.94 11.60
N ASP A 22 0.23 -9.33 12.88
CA ASP A 22 0.69 -8.45 13.94
C ASP A 22 2.14 -7.99 13.69
N ASP A 23 2.99 -8.90 13.22
CA ASP A 23 4.38 -8.59 12.90
C ASP A 23 4.49 -7.64 11.72
N LEU A 24 3.57 -7.71 10.76
CA LEU A 24 3.55 -6.90 9.54
C LEU A 24 2.59 -5.72 9.60
N ALA A 25 1.92 -5.50 10.74
CA ALA A 25 0.89 -4.48 10.85
C ALA A 25 1.35 -3.08 10.43
N PRO A 26 2.56 -2.60 10.79
CA PRO A 26 3.01 -1.28 10.34
C PRO A 26 3.10 -1.17 8.82
N GLN A 27 3.52 -2.23 8.14
CA GLN A 27 3.62 -2.25 6.69
C GLN A 27 2.23 -2.23 6.05
N TYR A 28 1.30 -3.02 6.58
CA TYR A 28 -0.07 -3.03 6.09
C TYR A 28 -0.78 -1.71 6.36
N ALA A 29 -0.50 -1.07 7.48
CA ALA A 29 -1.06 0.24 7.79
C ALA A 29 -0.63 1.29 6.77
N LEU A 30 0.63 1.25 6.36
CA LEU A 30 1.15 2.15 5.34
C LEU A 30 0.46 1.91 3.99
N ILE A 31 0.32 0.65 3.60
CA ILE A 31 -0.36 0.30 2.35
C ILE A 31 -1.80 0.81 2.38
N GLU A 32 -2.52 0.57 3.47
CA GLU A 32 -3.90 1.01 3.62
C GLU A 32 -4.01 2.53 3.51
N MET A 33 -3.10 3.25 4.14
CA MET A 33 -3.07 4.71 4.07
C MET A 33 -2.90 5.20 2.64
N ILE A 34 -2.00 4.57 1.89
CA ILE A 34 -1.73 4.95 0.51
C ILE A 34 -2.95 4.66 -0.38
N ILE A 35 -3.60 3.51 -0.18
CA ILE A 35 -4.82 3.18 -0.91
C ILE A 35 -5.89 4.24 -0.67
N ARG A 36 -6.11 4.62 0.58
CA ARG A 36 -7.10 5.64 0.93
C ARG A 36 -6.80 6.96 0.27
N LYS A 37 -5.54 7.38 0.29
CA LYS A 37 -5.14 8.65 -0.33
C LYS A 37 -5.32 8.60 -1.84
N ARG A 38 -5.02 7.49 -2.47
CA ARG A 38 -5.22 7.30 -3.90
C ARG A 38 -6.70 7.46 -4.25
N LEU A 39 -7.57 6.76 -3.52
CA LEU A 39 -9.01 6.82 -3.75
C LEU A 39 -9.56 8.21 -3.49
N LYS A 40 -9.10 8.87 -2.45
CA LYS A 40 -9.52 10.22 -2.12
C LYS A 40 -9.11 11.22 -3.19
N ALA A 41 -7.97 10.99 -3.83
CA ALA A 41 -7.50 11.82 -4.93
C ALA A 41 -8.21 11.50 -6.25
N GLY A 42 -9.08 10.50 -6.27
CA GLY A 42 -9.81 10.12 -7.48
C GLY A 42 -8.96 9.39 -8.50
N LEU A 43 -7.86 8.79 -8.08
CA LEU A 43 -6.95 8.11 -9.00
C LEU A 43 -7.18 6.61 -9.01
N SER A 44 -7.20 6.03 -10.23
CA SER A 44 -7.16 4.58 -10.38
C SER A 44 -5.73 4.10 -10.18
N GLN A 45 -5.58 2.78 -10.02
CA GLN A 45 -4.24 2.19 -9.98
C GLN A 45 -3.46 2.50 -11.26
N GLU A 46 -4.13 2.44 -12.40
CA GLU A 46 -3.51 2.74 -13.69
C GLU A 46 -3.05 4.19 -13.78
N THR A 47 -3.91 5.12 -13.37
CA THR A 47 -3.55 6.54 -13.39
C THR A 47 -2.38 6.83 -12.48
N LEU A 48 -2.38 6.27 -11.28
CA LEU A 48 -1.26 6.43 -10.36
C LEU A 48 0.01 5.84 -10.95
N ALA A 49 -0.06 4.65 -11.54
CA ALA A 49 1.08 4.02 -12.16
C ALA A 49 1.67 4.90 -13.28
N ASN A 50 0.80 5.48 -14.10
CA ASN A 50 1.25 6.37 -15.16
C ASN A 50 1.95 7.62 -14.60
N LYS A 51 1.45 8.16 -13.50
CA LYS A 51 2.05 9.34 -12.88
C LYS A 51 3.47 9.08 -12.37
N ILE A 52 3.74 7.89 -11.87
CA ILE A 52 5.05 7.56 -11.32
C ILE A 52 5.93 6.77 -12.28
N GLY A 53 5.45 6.54 -13.51
CA GLY A 53 6.24 5.88 -14.54
C GLY A 53 6.41 4.38 -14.32
N THR A 54 5.40 3.72 -13.78
CA THR A 54 5.43 2.28 -13.54
C THR A 54 4.18 1.62 -14.14
N LYS A 55 4.07 0.32 -13.96
CA LYS A 55 2.95 -0.45 -14.49
C LYS A 55 1.83 -0.55 -13.47
N GLN A 56 0.58 -0.62 -13.96
CA GLN A 56 -0.58 -0.82 -13.08
C GLN A 56 -0.42 -2.09 -12.23
N SER A 57 0.13 -3.16 -12.81
CA SER A 57 0.36 -4.41 -12.07
C SER A 57 1.30 -4.21 -10.88
N THR A 58 2.26 -3.30 -10.99
CA THR A 58 3.17 -2.98 -9.89
C THR A 58 2.41 -2.34 -8.73
N ILE A 59 1.51 -1.40 -9.04
CA ILE A 59 0.67 -0.76 -8.02
C ILE A 59 -0.25 -1.80 -7.37
N ALA A 60 -0.88 -2.64 -8.20
CA ALA A 60 -1.79 -3.68 -7.69
C ALA A 60 -1.07 -4.64 -6.74
N ARG A 61 0.15 -5.06 -7.08
CA ARG A 61 0.92 -5.95 -6.22
C ARG A 61 1.32 -5.28 -4.91
N PHE A 62 1.71 -4.01 -4.99
CA PHE A 62 2.00 -3.23 -3.79
C PHE A 62 0.77 -3.13 -2.89
N GLU A 63 -0.38 -2.79 -3.45
CA GLU A 63 -1.61 -2.61 -2.67
C GLU A 63 -2.13 -3.92 -2.09
N SER A 64 -1.76 -5.05 -2.68
CA SER A 64 -2.15 -6.36 -2.15
C SER A 64 -1.21 -6.88 -1.06
N GLY A 65 -0.13 -6.17 -0.77
CA GLY A 65 0.82 -6.57 0.25
C GLY A 65 1.80 -7.66 -0.18
N LYS A 66 1.90 -7.93 -1.48
CA LYS A 66 2.74 -9.01 -2.00
C LYS A 66 4.19 -8.62 -2.23
N THR A 67 4.52 -7.35 -2.11
CA THR A 67 5.88 -6.87 -2.37
C THR A 67 6.40 -6.09 -1.18
N ASN A 68 7.73 -6.03 -1.08
CA ASN A 68 8.39 -5.14 -0.13
C ASN A 68 8.78 -3.87 -0.90
N PRO A 69 8.03 -2.78 -0.74
CA PRO A 69 8.32 -1.57 -1.49
C PRO A 69 9.62 -0.92 -1.04
N THR A 70 10.34 -0.35 -1.98
CA THR A 70 11.52 0.45 -1.66
C THR A 70 11.09 1.82 -1.17
N LEU A 71 12.00 2.49 -0.47
CA LEU A 71 11.75 3.88 -0.05
C LEU A 71 11.54 4.78 -1.27
N SER A 72 12.30 4.56 -2.33
CA SER A 72 12.16 5.32 -3.57
C SER A 72 10.76 5.15 -4.16
N PHE A 73 10.24 3.93 -4.18
CA PHE A 73 8.90 3.66 -4.69
C PHE A 73 7.85 4.39 -3.85
N LEU A 74 7.96 4.33 -2.53
CA LEU A 74 7.04 5.01 -1.62
C LEU A 74 7.09 6.53 -1.81
N THR A 75 8.28 7.08 -1.97
CA THR A 75 8.45 8.52 -2.21
C THR A 75 7.78 8.94 -3.52
N ASN A 76 7.93 8.13 -4.57
CA ASN A 76 7.31 8.42 -5.86
C ASN A 76 5.78 8.40 -5.74
N ILE A 77 5.22 7.43 -5.03
CA ILE A 77 3.78 7.35 -4.82
C ILE A 77 3.27 8.56 -4.05
N THR A 78 3.91 8.91 -2.95
CA THR A 78 3.45 10.03 -2.13
C THR A 78 3.56 11.36 -2.84
N SER A 79 4.60 11.53 -3.67
CA SER A 79 4.72 12.72 -4.51
C SER A 79 3.58 12.81 -5.52
N ALA A 80 3.22 11.69 -6.15
CA ALA A 80 2.13 11.65 -7.11
C ALA A 80 0.78 11.95 -6.46
N LEU A 81 0.65 11.66 -5.17
CA LEU A 81 -0.56 11.93 -4.40
C LEU A 81 -0.53 13.31 -3.74
N ASN A 82 0.44 14.15 -4.11
CA ASN A 82 0.63 15.50 -3.55
C ASN A 82 0.83 15.48 -2.04
N ARG A 83 1.51 14.45 -1.55
CA ARG A 83 1.84 14.31 -0.14
C ARG A 83 3.34 14.11 -0.01
N LYS A 84 3.90 14.66 1.04
CA LYS A 84 5.29 14.40 1.38
C LYS A 84 5.34 13.20 2.32
N LEU A 85 6.19 12.24 2.00
CA LEU A 85 6.47 11.17 2.92
C LEU A 85 7.39 11.72 4.00
N THR A 86 6.86 11.89 5.19
CA THR A 86 7.65 12.33 6.32
C THR A 86 8.14 11.09 7.05
N ILE A 87 9.43 10.85 6.97
CA ILE A 87 10.04 9.78 7.72
C ILE A 87 10.59 10.40 8.98
N SER A 88 9.96 10.09 10.08
CA SER A 88 10.42 10.53 11.39
C SER A 88 11.43 9.52 11.88
N VAL A 89 12.69 9.85 11.75
CA VAL A 89 13.74 9.05 12.33
C VAL A 89 13.95 9.58 13.74
N ARG A 90 13.45 8.81 14.67
CA ARG A 90 13.56 9.20 16.07
C ARG A 90 13.97 8.05 16.93
#